data_3453142a5c416f05f2e94cd055eea6f9
#
_entry.id   3453142a5c416f05f2e94cd055eea6f9
#
_cell.length_a   1.000
_cell.length_b   1.000
_cell.length_c   1.000
_cell.angle_alpha   90.00
_cell.angle_beta   90.00
_cell.angle_gamma   90.00
#
_symmetry.space_group_name_H-M   'P 1'
#
loop_
_entity.id
_entity.type
_entity.pdbx_description
1 polymer ?
#
loop_
_entity_poly.entity_id
_entity_poly.type
_entity_poly.pdbx_seq_one_letter_code
_entity_poly.pdbx_strand_id
1 'polypeptide(L)'
;MNTKYPKIGIRPIIDGRQGGIRESLEEKTMSLAKAVADLISTHVKYRDGSSVECVIADGTIGRVAESAACAEKFEREGVGATISVTSCWCYGSETMDMNPYWPKAVWGFNGTERPGAVYLAAVLAAYAQKGLPAFGIYGHDVQDLGDHSVPDDVSEKILRWARAAIAVAQMRGQSYLSIGSQCMGIAGSIVDQNFFQEYLG
;
A
#
# COMPACT_ATOMS: atom_id res chain seq x y z
N MET A 1 10.92 -12.97 22.91
CA MET A 1 9.81 -12.92 21.95
C MET A 1 10.40 -12.53 20.61
N ASN A 2 10.31 -13.41 19.63
CA ASN A 2 10.77 -13.10 18.27
C ASN A 2 9.67 -12.25 17.62
N THR A 3 9.72 -10.95 17.83
CA THR A 3 8.76 -10.01 17.23
C THR A 3 9.05 -9.96 15.74
N LYS A 4 8.31 -10.73 14.98
CA LYS A 4 8.39 -10.70 13.51
C LYS A 4 7.96 -9.30 13.06
N TYR A 5 8.82 -8.61 12.31
CA TYR A 5 8.51 -7.29 11.79
C TYR A 5 7.32 -7.35 10.82
N PRO A 6 6.44 -6.31 10.80
CA PRO A 6 5.36 -6.25 9.82
C PRO A 6 5.92 -6.12 8.41
N LYS A 7 5.27 -6.77 7.45
CA LYS A 7 5.65 -6.77 6.03
C LYS A 7 4.82 -5.76 5.24
N ILE A 8 5.27 -5.45 4.02
CA ILE A 8 4.48 -4.67 3.06
C ILE A 8 3.86 -5.60 2.02
N GLY A 9 2.53 -5.54 1.91
CA GLY A 9 1.76 -6.28 0.91
C GLY A 9 1.69 -5.53 -0.42
N ILE A 10 2.04 -6.21 -1.50
CA ILE A 10 1.94 -5.68 -2.87
C ILE A 10 0.73 -6.30 -3.56
N ARG A 11 -0.21 -5.47 -3.98
CA ARG A 11 -1.47 -5.86 -4.60
C ARG A 11 -1.45 -5.52 -6.10
N PRO A 12 -1.15 -6.46 -7.00
CA PRO A 12 -1.21 -6.26 -8.44
C PRO A 12 -2.66 -6.18 -8.92
N ILE A 13 -3.15 -4.97 -9.22
CA ILE A 13 -4.54 -4.72 -9.60
C ILE A 13 -4.67 -4.71 -11.12
N ILE A 14 -5.68 -5.39 -11.64
CA ILE A 14 -5.90 -5.61 -13.06
C ILE A 14 -7.37 -5.46 -13.46
N ASP A 15 -7.62 -5.18 -14.72
CA ASP A 15 -8.96 -5.29 -15.31
C ASP A 15 -9.46 -6.75 -15.23
N GLY A 16 -10.55 -6.98 -14.53
CA GLY A 16 -11.09 -8.32 -14.29
C GLY A 16 -11.83 -8.95 -15.48
N ARG A 17 -11.94 -8.24 -16.61
CA ARG A 17 -12.65 -8.74 -17.80
C ARG A 17 -11.80 -9.77 -18.54
N GLN A 18 -12.31 -11.00 -18.63
CA GLN A 18 -11.71 -12.09 -19.41
C GLN A 18 -12.03 -11.94 -20.89
N GLY A 19 -11.35 -12.72 -21.73
CA GLY A 19 -11.53 -12.71 -23.20
C GLY A 19 -10.54 -11.81 -23.91
N GLY A 20 -9.28 -11.82 -23.47
CA GLY A 20 -8.15 -11.14 -24.10
C GLY A 20 -7.68 -9.86 -23.41
N ILE A 21 -8.55 -9.16 -22.64
CA ILE A 21 -8.15 -7.91 -21.97
C ILE A 21 -7.27 -8.20 -20.78
N ARG A 22 -7.76 -9.01 -19.86
CA ARG A 22 -7.01 -9.39 -18.65
C ARG A 22 -5.70 -10.10 -19.01
N GLU A 23 -5.81 -11.08 -19.89
CA GLU A 23 -4.69 -11.93 -20.31
C GLU A 23 -3.55 -11.10 -20.93
N SER A 24 -3.88 -10.04 -21.66
CA SER A 24 -2.89 -9.14 -22.26
C SER A 24 -2.15 -8.24 -21.27
N LEU A 25 -2.62 -8.15 -20.04
CA LEU A 25 -2.10 -7.21 -19.02
C LEU A 25 -1.47 -7.91 -17.81
N GLU A 26 -1.66 -9.24 -17.67
CA GLU A 26 -1.21 -9.97 -16.45
C GLU A 26 0.29 -9.90 -16.26
N GLU A 27 1.06 -10.14 -17.31
CA GLU A 27 2.52 -10.12 -17.24
C GLU A 27 3.03 -8.72 -16.80
N LYS A 28 2.53 -7.67 -17.44
CA LYS A 28 2.90 -6.30 -17.10
C LYS A 28 2.54 -5.95 -15.67
N THR A 29 1.31 -6.25 -15.25
CA THR A 29 0.84 -5.92 -13.90
C THR A 29 1.66 -6.64 -12.83
N MET A 30 1.95 -7.92 -13.04
CA MET A 30 2.78 -8.68 -12.13
C MET A 30 4.25 -8.22 -12.14
N SER A 31 4.79 -7.84 -13.29
CA SER A 31 6.15 -7.30 -13.44
C SER A 31 6.31 -5.99 -12.64
N LEU A 32 5.36 -5.06 -12.76
CA LEU A 32 5.37 -3.83 -11.98
C LEU A 32 5.27 -4.09 -10.48
N ALA A 33 4.44 -5.05 -10.06
CA ALA A 33 4.34 -5.43 -8.64
C ALA A 33 5.65 -6.00 -8.10
N LYS A 34 6.35 -6.82 -8.87
CA LYS A 34 7.69 -7.33 -8.52
C LYS A 34 8.71 -6.20 -8.44
N ALA A 35 8.73 -5.28 -9.42
CA ALA A 35 9.63 -4.14 -9.41
C ALA A 35 9.42 -3.25 -8.17
N VAL A 36 8.18 -3.04 -7.75
CA VAL A 36 7.87 -2.31 -6.50
C VAL A 36 8.37 -3.07 -5.27
N ALA A 37 8.18 -4.39 -5.21
CA ALA A 37 8.66 -5.21 -4.10
C ALA A 37 10.20 -5.15 -4.00
N ASP A 38 10.89 -5.27 -5.11
CA ASP A 38 12.35 -5.21 -5.19
C ASP A 38 12.87 -3.82 -4.80
N LEU A 39 12.22 -2.75 -5.27
CA LEU A 39 12.54 -1.37 -4.91
C LEU A 39 12.45 -1.17 -3.37
N ILE A 40 11.35 -1.59 -2.76
CA ILE A 40 11.15 -1.44 -1.32
C ILE A 40 12.16 -2.28 -0.55
N SER A 41 12.32 -3.56 -0.85
CA SER A 41 13.23 -4.47 -0.13
C SER A 41 14.69 -4.05 -0.23
N THR A 42 15.09 -3.42 -1.34
CA THR A 42 16.44 -2.91 -1.53
C THR A 42 16.70 -1.66 -0.68
N HIS A 43 15.76 -0.71 -0.65
CA HIS A 43 16.00 0.64 -0.15
C HIS A 43 15.36 0.96 1.20
N VAL A 44 14.46 0.10 1.72
CA VAL A 44 13.82 0.32 3.03
C VAL A 44 14.31 -0.73 4.01
N LYS A 45 14.69 -0.28 5.20
CA LYS A 45 15.24 -1.13 6.25
C LYS A 45 14.40 -1.04 7.51
N TYR A 46 14.32 -2.14 8.25
CA TYR A 46 13.84 -2.14 9.61
C TYR A 46 14.87 -1.48 10.54
N ARG A 47 14.48 -1.24 11.78
CA ARG A 47 15.35 -0.60 12.79
C ARG A 47 16.65 -1.38 13.11
N ASP A 48 16.66 -2.68 12.85
CA ASP A 48 17.84 -3.55 13.04
C ASP A 48 18.75 -3.61 11.82
N GLY A 49 18.42 -2.86 10.74
CA GLY A 49 19.18 -2.80 9.50
C GLY A 49 18.81 -3.89 8.48
N SER A 50 17.96 -4.85 8.83
CA SER A 50 17.47 -5.85 7.87
C SER A 50 16.52 -5.24 6.84
N SER A 51 16.44 -5.83 5.66
CA SER A 51 15.56 -5.37 4.58
C SER A 51 14.10 -5.57 4.94
N VAL A 52 13.26 -4.60 4.56
CA VAL A 52 11.80 -4.76 4.66
C VAL A 52 11.35 -5.89 3.74
N GLU A 53 10.61 -6.84 4.30
CA GLU A 53 10.02 -7.94 3.55
C GLU A 53 8.75 -7.49 2.83
N CYS A 54 8.62 -7.88 1.57
CA CYS A 54 7.41 -7.66 0.78
C CYS A 54 6.71 -9.00 0.49
N VAL A 55 5.37 -8.99 0.53
CA VAL A 55 4.51 -10.12 0.16
C VAL A 55 3.67 -9.71 -1.04
N ILE A 56 3.84 -10.39 -2.16
CA ILE A 56 3.02 -10.16 -3.35
C ILE A 56 1.82 -11.11 -3.30
N ALA A 57 0.63 -10.67 -3.73
CA ALA A 57 -0.52 -11.54 -3.91
C ALA A 57 -0.18 -12.71 -4.87
N ASP A 58 -0.85 -13.85 -4.72
CA ASP A 58 -0.54 -15.06 -5.53
C ASP A 58 -0.85 -14.89 -7.02
N GLY A 59 -1.72 -13.95 -7.34
CA GLY A 59 -2.07 -13.58 -8.71
C GLY A 59 -2.54 -12.14 -8.77
N THR A 60 -2.92 -11.71 -9.98
CA THR A 60 -3.50 -10.38 -10.21
C THR A 60 -4.92 -10.30 -9.64
N ILE A 61 -5.30 -9.13 -9.16
CA ILE A 61 -6.57 -8.86 -8.47
C ILE A 61 -7.47 -8.02 -9.38
N GLY A 62 -8.49 -8.64 -9.94
CA GLY A 62 -9.49 -7.98 -10.79
C GLY A 62 -10.92 -8.22 -10.33
N ARG A 63 -11.12 -8.98 -9.23
CA ARG A 63 -12.44 -9.38 -8.72
C ARG A 63 -12.46 -9.49 -7.20
N VAL A 64 -13.65 -9.46 -6.62
CA VAL A 64 -13.88 -9.53 -5.17
C VAL A 64 -13.24 -10.77 -4.53
N ALA A 65 -13.42 -11.95 -5.13
CA ALA A 65 -12.86 -13.20 -4.59
C ALA A 65 -11.33 -13.19 -4.52
N GLU A 66 -10.67 -12.62 -5.54
CA GLU A 66 -9.21 -12.48 -5.58
C GLU A 66 -8.72 -11.46 -4.54
N SER A 67 -9.49 -10.38 -4.34
CA SER A 67 -9.21 -9.39 -3.30
C SER A 67 -9.34 -9.99 -1.90
N ALA A 68 -10.36 -10.82 -1.65
CA ALA A 68 -10.55 -11.53 -0.39
C ALA A 68 -9.41 -12.51 -0.12
N ALA A 69 -9.07 -13.35 -1.10
CA ALA A 69 -7.95 -14.30 -0.97
C ALA A 69 -6.61 -13.58 -0.70
N CYS A 70 -6.39 -12.43 -1.33
CA CYS A 70 -5.22 -11.59 -1.06
C CYS A 70 -5.21 -11.08 0.39
N ALA A 71 -6.35 -10.62 0.91
CA ALA A 71 -6.46 -10.14 2.29
C ALA A 71 -6.15 -11.26 3.29
N GLU A 72 -6.72 -12.45 3.11
CA GLU A 72 -6.46 -13.64 3.95
C GLU A 72 -4.98 -14.04 3.93
N LYS A 73 -4.35 -14.04 2.75
CA LYS A 73 -2.91 -14.29 2.62
C LYS A 73 -2.11 -13.27 3.41
N PHE A 74 -2.41 -11.99 3.24
CA PHE A 74 -1.65 -10.91 3.86
C PHE A 74 -1.75 -10.92 5.38
N GLU A 75 -2.91 -11.22 5.95
CA GLU A 75 -3.07 -11.41 7.39
C GLU A 75 -2.21 -12.58 7.90
N ARG A 76 -2.27 -13.72 7.24
CA ARG A 76 -1.48 -14.90 7.60
C ARG A 76 0.03 -14.66 7.51
N GLU A 77 0.47 -13.86 6.54
CA GLU A 77 1.88 -13.54 6.31
C GLU A 77 2.41 -12.41 7.19
N GLY A 78 1.56 -11.74 7.97
CA GLY A 78 1.97 -10.65 8.85
C GLY A 78 2.21 -9.33 8.13
N VAL A 79 1.44 -9.06 7.08
CA VAL A 79 1.43 -7.76 6.42
C VAL A 79 0.85 -6.70 7.36
N GLY A 80 1.47 -5.51 7.41
CA GLY A 80 1.02 -4.37 8.20
C GLY A 80 0.73 -3.11 7.39
N ALA A 81 1.04 -3.11 6.10
CA ALA A 81 0.76 -2.01 5.17
C ALA A 81 0.63 -2.55 3.75
N THR A 82 -0.12 -1.89 2.87
CA THR A 82 -0.33 -2.37 1.50
C THR A 82 -0.13 -1.29 0.46
N ILE A 83 0.39 -1.69 -0.72
CA ILE A 83 0.38 -0.86 -1.92
C ILE A 83 -0.30 -1.61 -3.06
N SER A 84 -1.33 -0.98 -3.63
CA SER A 84 -1.97 -1.44 -4.87
C SER A 84 -1.23 -0.85 -6.07
N VAL A 85 -0.83 -1.71 -7.01
CA VAL A 85 -0.12 -1.34 -8.24
C VAL A 85 -1.01 -1.70 -9.41
N THR A 86 -1.38 -0.73 -10.22
CA THR A 86 -2.22 -0.98 -11.39
C THR A 86 -1.60 -0.45 -12.67
N SER A 87 -1.55 -1.32 -13.69
CA SER A 87 -1.11 -0.97 -15.03
C SER A 87 -2.23 -0.40 -15.92
N CYS A 88 -3.49 -0.46 -15.45
CA CYS A 88 -4.65 -0.14 -16.28
C CYS A 88 -5.85 0.29 -15.45
N TRP A 89 -6.90 0.71 -16.15
CA TRP A 89 -8.22 0.88 -15.54
C TRP A 89 -8.78 -0.47 -15.05
N CYS A 90 -9.45 -0.47 -13.90
CA CYS A 90 -10.16 -1.63 -13.35
C CYS A 90 -11.29 -1.20 -12.42
N TYR A 91 -12.09 -2.17 -11.94
CA TYR A 91 -13.19 -1.89 -11.01
C TYR A 91 -12.66 -1.62 -9.60
N GLY A 92 -12.76 -0.36 -9.15
CA GLY A 92 -12.22 0.07 -7.86
C GLY A 92 -12.86 -0.61 -6.67
N SER A 93 -14.21 -0.65 -6.63
CA SER A 93 -14.96 -1.22 -5.50
C SER A 93 -14.73 -2.71 -5.27
N GLU A 94 -14.37 -3.46 -6.30
CA GLU A 94 -14.16 -4.91 -6.24
C GLU A 94 -12.75 -5.29 -5.78
N THR A 95 -11.82 -4.36 -5.88
CA THR A 95 -10.38 -4.64 -5.69
C THR A 95 -9.76 -3.87 -4.51
N MET A 96 -10.56 -3.11 -3.76
CA MET A 96 -10.10 -2.32 -2.62
C MET A 96 -9.51 -3.19 -1.51
N ASP A 97 -8.49 -2.66 -0.85
CA ASP A 97 -8.07 -3.16 0.45
C ASP A 97 -8.97 -2.57 1.55
N MET A 98 -9.78 -3.40 2.14
CA MET A 98 -10.77 -3.00 3.14
C MET A 98 -10.27 -3.04 4.58
N ASN A 99 -9.02 -3.44 4.83
CA ASN A 99 -8.47 -3.44 6.19
C ASN A 99 -8.38 -2.01 6.74
N PRO A 100 -9.11 -1.66 7.82
CA PRO A 100 -9.15 -0.28 8.32
C PRO A 100 -7.85 0.18 8.98
N TYR A 101 -6.97 -0.74 9.31
CA TYR A 101 -5.79 -0.46 10.12
C TYR A 101 -4.48 -0.40 9.33
N TRP A 102 -4.46 -0.89 8.11
CA TRP A 102 -3.24 -0.87 7.31
C TRP A 102 -3.07 0.46 6.59
N PRO A 103 -1.92 1.12 6.72
CA PRO A 103 -1.55 2.20 5.81
C PRO A 103 -1.58 1.72 4.36
N LYS A 104 -2.23 2.49 3.49
CA LYS A 104 -2.45 2.12 2.09
C LYS A 104 -1.84 3.11 1.13
N ALA A 105 -1.29 2.61 0.03
CA ALA A 105 -1.00 3.41 -1.15
C ALA A 105 -1.62 2.77 -2.40
N VAL A 106 -1.80 3.60 -3.41
CA VAL A 106 -2.21 3.17 -4.75
C VAL A 106 -1.30 3.84 -5.75
N TRP A 107 -0.58 3.07 -6.54
CA TRP A 107 0.15 3.56 -7.69
C TRP A 107 -0.62 3.25 -8.97
N GLY A 108 -1.07 4.31 -9.65
CA GLY A 108 -1.68 4.25 -10.98
C GLY A 108 -0.62 4.53 -12.05
N PHE A 109 -0.39 3.56 -12.93
CA PHE A 109 0.55 3.70 -14.04
C PHE A 109 0.10 4.82 -14.99
N ASN A 110 1.00 5.75 -15.30
CA ASN A 110 0.74 6.83 -16.25
C ASN A 110 1.02 6.37 -17.69
N GLY A 111 0.13 5.53 -18.22
CA GLY A 111 0.30 4.93 -19.56
C GLY A 111 -0.48 5.63 -20.64
N THR A 112 0.00 5.47 -21.88
CA THR A 112 -0.60 6.07 -23.09
C THR A 112 -1.97 5.51 -23.45
N GLU A 113 -2.18 4.19 -23.30
CA GLU A 113 -3.39 3.53 -23.82
C GLU A 113 -4.42 3.15 -22.76
N ARG A 114 -3.99 2.73 -21.59
CA ARG A 114 -4.86 2.22 -20.51
C ARG A 114 -4.39 2.79 -19.16
N PRO A 115 -4.60 4.09 -18.93
CA PRO A 115 -3.99 4.74 -17.78
C PRO A 115 -4.56 4.21 -16.46
N GLY A 116 -3.69 3.78 -15.58
CA GLY A 116 -4.01 3.45 -14.19
C GLY A 116 -4.51 4.65 -13.38
N ALA A 117 -4.33 5.87 -13.89
CA ALA A 117 -4.83 7.11 -13.30
C ALA A 117 -6.33 7.12 -13.07
N VAL A 118 -7.12 6.52 -13.97
CA VAL A 118 -8.58 6.46 -13.83
C VAL A 118 -8.97 5.57 -12.64
N TYR A 119 -8.30 4.43 -12.48
CA TYR A 119 -8.47 3.60 -11.28
C TYR A 119 -8.03 4.36 -10.04
N LEU A 120 -6.86 4.99 -10.07
CA LEU A 120 -6.32 5.76 -8.95
C LEU A 120 -7.32 6.79 -8.44
N ALA A 121 -7.86 7.62 -9.34
CA ALA A 121 -8.85 8.63 -8.97
C ALA A 121 -10.12 8.02 -8.37
N ALA A 122 -10.67 6.99 -9.00
CA ALA A 122 -11.88 6.33 -8.56
C ALA A 122 -11.71 5.62 -7.21
N VAL A 123 -10.62 4.89 -7.01
CA VAL A 123 -10.39 4.15 -5.77
C VAL A 123 -10.04 5.05 -4.59
N LEU A 124 -9.31 6.15 -4.80
CA LEU A 124 -9.06 7.14 -3.75
C LEU A 124 -10.35 7.80 -3.28
N ALA A 125 -11.26 8.15 -4.20
CA ALA A 125 -12.58 8.67 -3.85
C ALA A 125 -13.40 7.63 -3.06
N ALA A 126 -13.36 6.35 -3.46
CA ALA A 126 -14.05 5.28 -2.77
C ALA A 126 -13.46 5.03 -1.36
N TYR A 127 -12.14 5.08 -1.19
CA TYR A 127 -11.49 5.02 0.11
C TYR A 127 -11.92 6.19 1.02
N ALA A 128 -11.93 7.42 0.49
CA ALA A 128 -12.36 8.59 1.24
C ALA A 128 -13.81 8.46 1.73
N GLN A 129 -14.73 7.98 0.87
CA GLN A 129 -16.13 7.74 1.25
C GLN A 129 -16.30 6.71 2.36
N LYS A 130 -15.37 5.78 2.49
CA LYS A 130 -15.39 4.71 3.50
C LYS A 130 -14.59 5.05 4.76
N GLY A 131 -14.00 6.24 4.83
CA GLY A 131 -13.13 6.63 5.93
C GLY A 131 -11.82 5.82 6.00
N LEU A 132 -11.38 5.24 4.88
CA LEU A 132 -10.16 4.46 4.75
C LEU A 132 -9.09 5.30 4.03
N PRO A 133 -8.22 6.03 4.72
CA PRO A 133 -7.24 6.87 4.05
C PRO A 133 -6.26 6.05 3.21
N ALA A 134 -5.98 6.53 2.00
CA ALA A 134 -5.00 5.94 1.11
C ALA A 134 -4.15 7.02 0.44
N PHE A 135 -2.88 6.72 0.20
CA PHE A 135 -1.92 7.63 -0.42
C PHE A 135 -1.85 7.37 -1.93
N GLY A 136 -2.15 8.41 -2.74
CA GLY A 136 -2.09 8.32 -4.20
C GLY A 136 -0.69 8.54 -4.74
N ILE A 137 -0.25 7.67 -5.65
CA ILE A 137 1.04 7.77 -6.35
C ILE A 137 0.79 7.78 -7.85
N TYR A 138 1.37 8.75 -8.55
CA TYR A 138 1.25 8.93 -9.98
C TYR A 138 2.53 9.51 -10.55
N GLY A 139 2.97 9.01 -11.71
CA GLY A 139 4.18 9.46 -12.39
C GLY A 139 3.95 10.78 -13.12
N HIS A 140 5.00 11.62 -13.17
CA HIS A 140 4.98 12.89 -13.90
C HIS A 140 4.92 12.65 -15.40
N ASP A 141 5.79 11.78 -15.91
CA ASP A 141 5.91 11.52 -17.33
C ASP A 141 5.02 10.35 -17.79
N VAL A 142 4.57 10.43 -19.04
CA VAL A 142 3.79 9.37 -19.68
C VAL A 142 4.72 8.24 -20.10
N GLN A 143 4.38 7.02 -19.71
CA GLN A 143 5.13 5.81 -20.06
C GLN A 143 4.45 5.05 -21.21
N ASP A 144 5.25 4.47 -22.08
CA ASP A 144 4.75 3.60 -23.13
C ASP A 144 4.17 2.29 -22.58
N LEU A 145 3.27 1.67 -23.33
CA LEU A 145 2.62 0.42 -22.92
C LEU A 145 3.62 -0.70 -22.60
N GLY A 146 4.73 -0.77 -23.33
CA GLY A 146 5.80 -1.76 -23.13
C GLY A 146 6.77 -1.43 -21.99
N ASP A 147 6.67 -0.27 -21.36
CA ASP A 147 7.54 0.11 -20.26
C ASP A 147 7.06 -0.55 -18.94
N HIS A 148 7.94 -1.34 -18.33
CA HIS A 148 7.71 -2.03 -17.07
C HIS A 148 8.56 -1.45 -15.93
N SER A 149 9.19 -0.31 -16.14
CA SER A 149 10.02 0.35 -15.12
C SER A 149 9.19 1.13 -14.11
N VAL A 150 9.80 1.43 -12.97
CA VAL A 150 9.26 2.37 -11.98
C VAL A 150 10.00 3.69 -12.17
N PRO A 151 9.35 4.77 -12.63
CA PRO A 151 10.00 6.07 -12.81
C PRO A 151 10.61 6.60 -11.52
N ASP A 152 11.64 7.44 -11.63
CA ASP A 152 12.37 7.98 -10.47
C ASP A 152 11.45 8.73 -9.50
N ASP A 153 10.57 9.60 -10.02
CA ASP A 153 9.63 10.35 -9.18
C ASP A 153 8.58 9.45 -8.50
N VAL A 154 8.20 8.36 -9.15
CA VAL A 154 7.33 7.32 -8.57
C VAL A 154 8.09 6.53 -7.51
N SER A 155 9.33 6.15 -7.79
CA SER A 155 10.23 5.46 -6.86
C SER A 155 10.39 6.25 -5.57
N GLU A 156 10.67 7.55 -5.64
CA GLU A 156 10.77 8.43 -4.48
C GLU A 156 9.48 8.46 -3.65
N LYS A 157 8.32 8.56 -4.31
CA LYS A 157 7.00 8.56 -3.64
C LYS A 157 6.72 7.23 -2.95
N ILE A 158 7.01 6.10 -3.62
CA ILE A 158 6.86 4.75 -3.05
C ILE A 158 7.76 4.58 -1.84
N LEU A 159 9.03 4.93 -1.94
CA LEU A 159 9.99 4.78 -0.84
C LEU A 159 9.65 5.67 0.36
N ARG A 160 9.20 6.90 0.12
CA ARG A 160 8.73 7.80 1.18
C ARG A 160 7.52 7.22 1.90
N TRP A 161 6.52 6.75 1.14
CA TRP A 161 5.35 6.09 1.71
C TRP A 161 5.73 4.82 2.47
N ALA A 162 6.55 3.95 1.89
CA ALA A 162 6.92 2.68 2.50
C ALA A 162 7.62 2.86 3.87
N ARG A 163 8.51 3.85 3.99
CA ARG A 163 9.16 4.19 5.27
C ARG A 163 8.14 4.63 6.32
N ALA A 164 7.21 5.50 5.95
CA ALA A 164 6.16 5.97 6.86
C ALA A 164 5.19 4.83 7.23
N ALA A 165 4.77 4.04 6.25
CA ALA A 165 3.83 2.94 6.43
C ALA A 165 4.39 1.85 7.35
N ILE A 166 5.66 1.47 7.17
CA ILE A 166 6.29 0.46 8.03
C ILE A 166 6.52 0.98 9.45
N ALA A 167 6.81 2.27 9.61
CA ALA A 167 6.93 2.90 10.92
C ALA A 167 5.58 2.84 11.67
N VAL A 168 4.49 3.22 11.02
CA VAL A 168 3.13 3.13 11.59
C VAL A 168 2.77 1.68 11.93
N ALA A 169 3.04 0.74 11.02
CA ALA A 169 2.78 -0.68 11.26
C ALA A 169 3.57 -1.25 12.46
N GLN A 170 4.81 -0.77 12.68
CA GLN A 170 5.61 -1.17 13.84
C GLN A 170 5.13 -0.55 15.16
N MET A 171 4.52 0.63 15.10
CA MET A 171 3.97 1.30 16.30
C MET A 171 2.68 0.63 16.79
N ARG A 172 2.00 -0.08 15.92
CA ARG A 172 0.74 -0.73 16.24
C ARG A 172 0.92 -1.82 17.30
N GLY A 173 0.01 -1.84 18.29
CA GLY A 173 0.07 -2.77 19.40
C GLY A 173 1.23 -2.52 20.37
N GLN A 174 1.91 -1.37 20.29
CA GLN A 174 2.94 -0.97 21.24
C GLN A 174 2.32 -0.27 22.43
N SER A 175 2.96 -0.41 23.58
CA SER A 175 2.57 0.33 24.78
C SER A 175 3.35 1.65 24.86
N TYR A 176 2.63 2.72 25.16
CA TYR A 176 3.20 4.04 25.39
C TYR A 176 3.16 4.36 26.88
N LEU A 177 4.32 4.61 27.47
CA LEU A 177 4.44 4.98 28.86
C LEU A 177 4.55 6.51 28.98
N SER A 178 3.57 7.13 29.65
CA SER A 178 3.63 8.53 30.03
C SER A 178 4.16 8.67 31.46
N ILE A 179 5.24 9.43 31.63
CA ILE A 179 5.81 9.73 32.95
C ILE A 179 5.63 11.22 33.19
N GLY A 180 4.86 11.55 34.23
CA GLY A 180 4.46 12.91 34.53
C GLY A 180 3.08 13.25 33.96
N SER A 181 2.72 14.52 34.08
CA SER A 181 1.44 15.03 33.60
C SER A 181 1.66 16.44 32.99
N GLN A 182 0.62 17.24 32.90
CA GLN A 182 0.69 18.61 32.43
C GLN A 182 1.78 19.41 33.15
N CYS A 183 2.75 19.94 32.43
CA CYS A 183 3.82 20.76 32.96
C CYS A 183 3.36 22.21 33.06
N MET A 184 3.37 22.78 34.28
CA MET A 184 3.13 24.21 34.53
C MET A 184 1.90 24.81 33.86
N GLY A 185 0.84 24.04 33.64
CA GLY A 185 -0.37 24.51 32.98
C GLY A 185 -0.24 24.65 31.44
N ILE A 186 0.82 24.12 30.83
CA ILE A 186 1.03 24.19 29.39
C ILE A 186 0.18 23.12 28.69
N ALA A 187 -0.86 23.54 27.96
CA ALA A 187 -1.80 22.62 27.29
C ALA A 187 -1.12 21.68 26.29
N GLY A 188 -0.06 22.10 25.62
CA GLY A 188 0.69 21.25 24.70
C GLY A 188 1.44 20.07 25.33
N SER A 189 1.52 19.99 26.65
CA SER A 189 2.07 18.83 27.37
C SER A 189 1.04 17.76 27.70
N ILE A 190 -0.24 18.00 27.39
CA ILE A 190 -1.32 17.03 27.57
C ILE A 190 -1.28 16.04 26.41
N VAL A 191 -1.19 14.76 26.73
CA VAL A 191 -1.26 13.67 25.75
C VAL A 191 -2.66 13.07 25.77
N ASP A 192 -3.36 13.08 24.65
CA ASP A 192 -4.61 12.39 24.49
C ASP A 192 -4.35 10.89 24.31
N GLN A 193 -4.73 10.10 25.30
CA GLN A 193 -4.56 8.64 25.26
C GLN A 193 -5.40 7.99 24.16
N ASN A 194 -6.57 8.55 23.83
CA ASN A 194 -7.43 8.00 22.79
C ASN A 194 -6.78 8.09 21.41
N PHE A 195 -5.94 9.10 21.16
CA PHE A 195 -5.19 9.22 19.92
C PHE A 195 -4.37 7.97 19.60
N PHE A 196 -3.65 7.45 20.60
CA PHE A 196 -2.82 6.25 20.39
C PHE A 196 -3.68 5.01 20.11
N GLN A 197 -4.80 4.87 20.82
CA GLN A 197 -5.72 3.74 20.62
C GLN A 197 -6.43 3.82 19.27
N GLU A 198 -6.86 5.00 18.87
CA GLU A 198 -7.62 5.20 17.62
C GLU A 198 -6.74 5.00 16.37
N TYR A 199 -5.53 5.57 16.37
CA TYR A 199 -4.68 5.60 15.17
C TYR A 199 -3.61 4.52 15.13
N LEU A 200 -3.18 3.99 16.26
CA LEU A 200 -2.08 3.05 16.34
C LEU A 200 -2.46 1.67 16.91
N GLY A 201 -3.65 1.53 17.49
CA GLY A 201 -4.16 0.26 18.05
C GLY A 201 -3.60 -0.03 19.41
#